data_a71ed55e9cadb7c8b4583a70fb7a3db7
#
_entry.id   a71ed55e9cadb7c8b4583a70fb7a3db7
#
_cell.length_a   1.000
_cell.length_b   1.000
_cell.length_c   1.000
_cell.angle_alpha   90.00
_cell.angle_beta   90.00
_cell.angle_gamma   90.00
#
_symmetry.space_group_name_H-M   'P 1'
#
loop_
_entity.id
_entity.type
_entity.pdbx_description
1 polymer ?
#
loop_
_entity_poly.entity_id
_entity_poly.type
_entity_poly.pdbx_seq_one_letter_code
_entity_poly.pdbx_strand_id
1 'polypeptide(L)'
;MRVVLDTNILVSALIAPAGYPAAIYDAWESDRFTLLTCAEHIAEVRATLRKPSVATLIEPYKAGRVINQVKKLAVNIANLPRVRRSADPEDDFLLALAEAGAADYLVTGDKSGLLTLKKHKRTQIITAREFAERIVGRNR
;
A
#
# COMPACT_ATOMS: atom_id res chain seq x y z
N MET A 1 7.94 11.23 -5.66
CA MET A 1 6.99 11.02 -4.56
C MET A 1 7.09 9.59 -4.08
N ARG A 2 7.27 9.40 -2.79
CA ARG A 2 7.50 8.08 -2.17
C ARG A 2 6.25 7.69 -1.38
N VAL A 3 5.73 6.48 -1.61
CA VAL A 3 4.40 6.08 -1.13
C VAL A 3 4.44 4.67 -0.55
N VAL A 4 3.73 4.48 0.57
CA VAL A 4 3.42 3.16 1.12
C VAL A 4 1.94 2.89 0.87
N LEU A 5 1.64 1.74 0.29
CA LEU A 5 0.27 1.28 0.07
C LEU A 5 -0.04 0.15 1.05
N ASP A 6 -1.06 0.33 1.89
CA ASP A 6 -1.53 -0.74 2.77
C ASP A 6 -1.87 -1.98 1.93
N THR A 7 -1.68 -3.15 2.50
CA THR A 7 -1.98 -4.44 1.85
C THR A 7 -3.36 -4.47 1.20
N ASN A 8 -4.37 -3.95 1.89
CA ASN A 8 -5.74 -3.95 1.37
C ASN A 8 -5.91 -3.09 0.12
N ILE A 9 -5.10 -2.05 -0.04
CA ILE A 9 -5.12 -1.24 -1.27
C ILE A 9 -4.62 -2.08 -2.45
N LEU A 10 -3.50 -2.78 -2.28
CA LEU A 10 -2.96 -3.64 -3.34
C LEU A 10 -3.92 -4.76 -3.71
N VAL A 11 -4.52 -5.40 -2.71
CA VAL A 11 -5.46 -6.51 -2.93
C VAL A 11 -6.74 -6.00 -3.61
N SER A 12 -7.29 -4.88 -3.15
CA SER A 12 -8.51 -4.28 -3.74
C SER A 12 -8.30 -3.88 -5.20
N ALA A 13 -7.09 -3.47 -5.55
CA ALA A 13 -6.76 -3.12 -6.94
C ALA A 13 -6.98 -4.30 -7.88
N LEU A 14 -6.76 -5.53 -7.41
CA LEU A 14 -6.91 -6.74 -8.22
C LEU A 14 -8.36 -7.22 -8.29
N ILE A 15 -9.20 -6.81 -7.33
CA ILE A 15 -10.60 -7.27 -7.23
C ILE A 15 -11.54 -6.33 -7.98
N ALA A 16 -11.32 -5.02 -7.89
CA ALA A 16 -12.23 -4.00 -8.41
C ALA A 16 -11.52 -3.13 -9.47
N PRO A 17 -11.58 -3.51 -10.75
CA PRO A 17 -10.82 -2.82 -11.80
C PRO A 17 -11.22 -1.37 -12.04
N ALA A 18 -12.42 -0.95 -11.64
CA ALA A 18 -12.88 0.43 -11.80
C ALA A 18 -12.69 1.30 -10.55
N GLY A 19 -12.15 0.74 -9.47
CA GLY A 19 -12.01 1.46 -8.20
C GLY A 19 -10.76 2.34 -8.11
N TYR A 20 -10.70 3.14 -7.05
CA TYR A 20 -9.52 3.97 -6.79
C TYR A 20 -8.24 3.16 -6.57
N PRO A 21 -8.26 2.01 -5.85
CA PRO A 21 -7.06 1.20 -5.71
C PRO A 21 -6.48 0.75 -7.06
N ALA A 22 -7.34 0.37 -8.01
CA ALA A 22 -6.87 -0.03 -9.35
C ALA A 22 -6.23 1.13 -10.09
N ALA A 23 -6.81 2.33 -9.99
CA ALA A 23 -6.23 3.53 -10.59
C ALA A 23 -4.86 3.85 -10.00
N ILE A 24 -4.70 3.67 -8.70
CA ILE A 24 -3.43 3.87 -8.01
C ILE A 24 -2.39 2.84 -8.48
N TYR A 25 -2.79 1.57 -8.59
CA TYR A 25 -1.91 0.52 -9.07
C TYR A 25 -1.44 0.79 -10.51
N ASP A 26 -2.35 1.19 -11.38
CA ASP A 26 -2.01 1.55 -12.76
C ASP A 26 -1.04 2.74 -12.82
N ALA A 27 -1.23 3.73 -11.97
CA ALA A 27 -0.34 4.88 -11.87
C ALA A 27 1.07 4.44 -11.45
N TRP A 28 1.16 3.50 -10.51
CA TRP A 28 2.44 2.94 -10.10
C TRP A 28 3.11 2.17 -11.25
N GLU A 29 2.38 1.32 -11.95
CA GLU A 29 2.92 0.59 -13.11
C GLU A 29 3.39 1.53 -14.21
N SER A 30 2.81 2.73 -14.29
CA SER A 30 3.21 3.78 -15.23
C SER A 30 4.30 4.70 -14.66
N ASP A 31 4.92 4.30 -13.57
CA ASP A 31 6.06 4.99 -12.94
C ASP A 31 5.73 6.42 -12.48
N ARG A 32 4.52 6.64 -11.98
CA ARG A 32 4.08 7.96 -11.54
C ARG A 32 4.45 8.28 -10.11
N PHE A 33 4.82 7.28 -9.34
CA PHE A 33 5.37 7.43 -8.00
C PHE A 33 6.24 6.23 -7.65
N THR A 34 7.03 6.36 -6.60
CA THR A 34 7.88 5.29 -6.07
C THR A 34 7.13 4.55 -4.97
N LEU A 35 6.91 3.27 -5.15
CA LEU A 35 6.32 2.42 -4.11
C LEU A 35 7.42 1.91 -3.18
N LEU A 36 7.19 2.03 -1.87
CA LEU A 36 8.07 1.49 -0.85
C LEU A 36 7.51 0.16 -0.35
N THR A 37 8.39 -0.80 -0.09
CA THR A 37 8.02 -2.10 0.46
C THR A 37 9.06 -2.60 1.44
N CYS A 38 8.72 -3.65 2.17
CA CYS A 38 9.62 -4.35 3.08
C CYS A 38 9.21 -5.83 3.13
N ALA A 39 10.06 -6.65 3.75
CA ALA A 39 9.80 -8.08 3.85
C ALA A 39 8.47 -8.38 4.54
N GLU A 40 8.14 -7.68 5.61
CA GLU A 40 6.87 -7.83 6.35
C GLU A 40 5.67 -7.51 5.46
N HIS A 41 5.78 -6.47 4.64
CA HIS A 41 4.70 -6.07 3.73
C HIS A 41 4.46 -7.12 2.66
N ILE A 42 5.52 -7.61 2.03
CA ILE A 42 5.41 -8.66 1.01
C ILE A 42 4.79 -9.94 1.60
N ALA A 43 5.20 -10.30 2.82
CA ALA A 43 4.65 -11.47 3.51
C ALA A 43 3.15 -11.30 3.78
N GLU A 44 2.72 -10.12 4.22
CA GLU A 44 1.31 -9.83 4.48
C GLU A 44 0.47 -9.86 3.21
N VAL A 45 0.97 -9.26 2.13
CA VAL A 45 0.29 -9.29 0.83
C VAL A 45 0.12 -10.74 0.38
N ARG A 46 1.19 -11.53 0.45
CA ARG A 46 1.14 -12.95 0.06
C ARG A 46 0.13 -13.73 0.91
N ALA A 47 0.15 -13.54 2.22
CA ALA A 47 -0.78 -14.23 3.13
C ALA A 47 -2.24 -13.83 2.84
N THR A 48 -2.50 -12.55 2.60
CA THR A 48 -3.85 -12.06 2.29
C THR A 48 -4.37 -12.64 0.98
N LEU A 49 -3.51 -12.72 -0.05
CA LEU A 49 -3.90 -13.29 -1.35
C LEU A 49 -4.23 -14.79 -1.28
N ARG A 50 -3.75 -15.48 -0.24
CA ARG A 50 -4.04 -16.91 -0.03
C ARG A 50 -5.29 -17.17 0.78
N LYS A 51 -5.88 -16.15 1.41
CA LYS A 51 -7.13 -16.33 2.16
C LYS A 51 -8.24 -16.78 1.20
N PRO A 52 -9.02 -17.82 1.54
CA PRO A 52 -10.08 -18.33 0.64
C PRO A 52 -11.06 -17.25 0.18
N SER A 53 -11.44 -16.33 1.07
CA SER A 53 -12.36 -15.23 0.74
C SER A 53 -11.80 -14.26 -0.29
N VAL A 54 -10.48 -14.18 -0.42
CA VAL A 54 -9.79 -13.31 -1.38
C VAL A 54 -9.43 -14.10 -2.63
N ALA A 55 -8.88 -15.30 -2.45
CA ALA A 55 -8.40 -16.13 -3.56
C ALA A 55 -9.50 -16.45 -4.59
N THR A 56 -10.76 -16.58 -4.16
CA THR A 56 -11.89 -16.81 -5.05
C THR A 56 -12.24 -15.62 -5.93
N LEU A 57 -11.78 -14.43 -5.57
CA LEU A 57 -12.10 -13.18 -6.27
C LEU A 57 -10.99 -12.74 -7.25
N ILE A 58 -9.83 -13.41 -7.23
CA ILE A 58 -8.66 -12.99 -8.00
C ILE A 58 -8.14 -14.19 -8.81
N GLU A 59 -7.90 -13.98 -10.09
CA GLU A 59 -7.27 -15.02 -10.91
C GLU A 59 -5.84 -15.29 -10.41
N PRO A 60 -5.43 -16.58 -10.30
CA PRO A 60 -4.14 -16.93 -9.71
C PRO A 60 -2.93 -16.22 -10.35
N TYR A 61 -2.96 -16.01 -11.66
CA TYR A 61 -1.84 -15.33 -12.32
C TYR A 61 -1.70 -13.87 -11.90
N LYS A 62 -2.81 -13.21 -11.57
CA LYS A 62 -2.78 -11.81 -11.09
C LYS A 62 -2.17 -11.72 -9.71
N ALA A 63 -2.48 -12.69 -8.83
CA ALA A 63 -1.88 -12.75 -7.50
C ALA A 63 -0.36 -12.93 -7.59
N GLY A 64 0.10 -13.86 -8.43
CA GLY A 64 1.53 -14.04 -8.65
C GLY A 64 2.20 -12.82 -9.26
N ARG A 65 1.52 -12.16 -10.20
CA ARG A 65 2.06 -10.99 -10.87
C ARG A 65 2.27 -9.82 -9.90
N VAL A 66 1.31 -9.52 -9.00
CA VAL A 66 1.47 -8.40 -8.07
C VAL A 66 2.68 -8.62 -7.15
N ILE A 67 2.87 -9.83 -6.65
CA ILE A 67 4.04 -10.16 -5.81
C ILE A 67 5.34 -9.94 -6.60
N ASN A 68 5.41 -10.43 -7.82
CA ASN A 68 6.60 -10.28 -8.66
C ASN A 68 6.87 -8.80 -8.99
N GLN A 69 5.84 -8.03 -9.30
CA GLN A 69 5.98 -6.60 -9.59
C GLN A 69 6.45 -5.81 -8.38
N VAL A 70 5.89 -6.10 -7.19
CA VAL A 70 6.35 -5.45 -5.96
C VAL A 70 7.81 -5.76 -5.69
N LYS A 71 8.22 -7.03 -5.81
CA LYS A 71 9.62 -7.40 -5.60
C LYS A 71 10.57 -6.75 -6.61
N LYS A 72 10.13 -6.60 -7.84
CA LYS A 72 10.98 -6.10 -8.93
C LYS A 72 11.07 -4.59 -8.99
N LEU A 73 9.93 -3.89 -8.80
CA LEU A 73 9.81 -2.47 -9.07
C LEU A 73 9.77 -1.58 -7.84
N ALA A 74 9.30 -2.10 -6.70
CA ALA A 74 9.22 -1.31 -5.47
C ALA A 74 10.61 -1.19 -4.82
N VAL A 75 10.81 -0.09 -4.09
CA VAL A 75 12.02 0.12 -3.31
C VAL A 75 11.90 -0.62 -1.99
N ASN A 76 12.78 -1.59 -1.77
CA ASN A 76 12.78 -2.39 -0.54
C ASN A 76 13.55 -1.66 0.56
N ILE A 77 12.89 -1.47 1.71
CA ILE A 77 13.48 -0.83 2.88
C ILE A 77 13.78 -1.92 3.91
N ALA A 78 15.03 -1.97 4.35
CA ALA A 78 15.46 -2.89 5.39
C ALA A 78 15.64 -2.15 6.72
N ASN A 79 15.73 -2.90 7.82
CA ASN A 79 16.04 -2.36 9.15
C ASN A 79 15.03 -1.31 9.61
N LEU A 80 13.75 -1.71 9.67
CA LEU A 80 12.69 -0.80 10.10
C LEU A 80 12.84 -0.40 11.57
N PRO A 81 12.56 0.86 11.92
CA PRO A 81 12.52 1.26 13.33
C PRO A 81 11.35 0.59 14.03
N ARG A 82 11.43 0.51 15.36
CA ARG A 82 10.31 0.02 16.15
C ARG A 82 9.32 1.16 16.37
N VAL A 83 8.08 0.95 15.92
CA VAL A 83 6.99 1.91 16.07
C VAL A 83 5.85 1.25 16.82
N ARG A 84 5.28 1.95 17.82
CA ARG A 84 4.12 1.50 18.59
C ARG A 84 3.14 2.65 18.70
N ARG A 85 2.26 2.74 17.72
CA ARG A 85 1.42 3.93 17.63
C ARG A 85 0.00 3.65 17.12
N SER A 86 -0.19 2.64 16.27
CA SER A 86 -1.52 2.34 15.72
C SER A 86 -2.38 1.58 16.74
N ALA A 87 -3.69 1.64 16.55
CA ALA A 87 -4.65 0.90 17.37
C ALA A 87 -4.46 -0.61 17.25
N ASP A 88 -4.02 -1.09 16.09
CA ASP A 88 -3.66 -2.48 15.84
C ASP A 88 -2.14 -2.58 15.71
N PRO A 89 -1.45 -3.25 16.66
CA PRO A 89 0.00 -3.39 16.60
C PRO A 89 0.51 -4.04 15.31
N GLU A 90 -0.31 -4.84 14.63
CA GLU A 90 0.08 -5.48 13.38
C GLU A 90 0.24 -4.48 12.24
N ASP A 91 -0.33 -3.27 12.38
CA ASP A 91 -0.20 -2.21 11.37
C ASP A 91 1.01 -1.30 11.60
N ASP A 92 1.67 -1.42 12.74
CA ASP A 92 2.79 -0.53 13.08
C ASP A 92 3.97 -0.63 12.10
N PHE A 93 4.14 -1.78 11.44
CA PHE A 93 5.22 -1.91 10.45
C PHE A 93 5.00 -0.97 9.24
N LEU A 94 3.75 -0.64 8.92
CA LEU A 94 3.47 0.31 7.84
C LEU A 94 3.95 1.72 8.21
N LEU A 95 3.78 2.12 9.47
CA LEU A 95 4.31 3.39 9.97
C LEU A 95 5.84 3.36 9.99
N ALA A 96 6.42 2.25 10.41
CA ALA A 96 7.86 2.06 10.43
C ALA A 96 8.46 2.13 9.01
N LEU A 97 7.79 1.50 8.05
CA LEU A 97 8.19 1.55 6.64
C LEU A 97 8.14 2.97 6.10
N ALA A 98 7.05 3.68 6.37
CA ALA A 98 6.89 5.06 5.95
C ALA A 98 7.97 5.96 6.55
N GLU A 99 8.27 5.78 7.82
CA GLU A 99 9.31 6.55 8.51
C GLU A 99 10.69 6.26 7.94
N ALA A 100 11.08 5.00 7.83
CA ALA A 100 12.39 4.58 7.34
C ALA A 100 12.60 4.98 5.88
N GLY A 101 11.56 4.90 5.07
CA GLY A 101 11.62 5.24 3.66
C GLY A 101 11.35 6.72 3.36
N ALA A 102 11.11 7.54 4.38
CA ALA A 102 10.75 8.96 4.22
C ALA A 102 9.59 9.14 3.24
N ALA A 103 8.52 8.38 3.43
CA ALA A 103 7.35 8.41 2.55
C ALA A 103 6.62 9.75 2.64
N ASP A 104 6.10 10.18 1.50
CA ASP A 104 5.21 11.35 1.44
C ASP A 104 3.80 10.95 1.88
N TYR A 105 3.36 9.75 1.49
CA TYR A 105 2.02 9.26 1.79
C TYR A 105 2.01 7.80 2.22
N LEU A 106 1.13 7.49 3.15
CA LEU A 106 0.68 6.13 3.47
C LEU A 106 -0.81 6.07 3.11
N VAL A 107 -1.16 5.22 2.17
CA VAL A 107 -2.53 5.09 1.66
C VAL A 107 -3.17 3.87 2.30
N THR A 108 -4.30 4.07 2.96
CA THR A 108 -5.00 3.00 3.68
C THR A 108 -6.51 3.20 3.64
N GLY A 109 -7.26 2.11 3.82
CA GLY A 109 -8.71 2.15 4.00
C GLY A 109 -9.16 1.99 5.45
N ASP A 110 -8.21 1.90 6.39
CA ASP A 110 -8.50 1.62 7.80
C ASP A 110 -8.97 2.87 8.54
N LYS A 111 -10.27 3.14 8.46
CA LYS A 111 -10.88 4.35 9.01
C LYS A 111 -10.80 4.44 10.54
N SER A 112 -10.85 3.31 11.24
CA SER A 112 -10.81 3.29 12.71
C SER A 112 -9.41 3.16 13.26
N GLY A 113 -8.42 2.86 12.43
CA GLY A 113 -7.03 2.66 12.82
C GLY A 113 -6.10 3.73 12.25
N LEU A 114 -5.33 3.38 11.23
CA LEU A 114 -4.27 4.26 10.69
C LEU A 114 -4.75 5.64 10.27
N LEU A 115 -5.94 5.74 9.65
CA LEU A 115 -6.46 7.04 9.21
C LEU A 115 -6.72 8.01 10.36
N THR A 116 -6.98 7.52 11.57
CA THR A 116 -7.19 8.39 12.73
C THR A 116 -5.93 9.14 13.13
N LEU A 117 -4.76 8.62 12.78
CA LEU A 117 -3.48 9.26 13.09
C LEU A 117 -3.20 10.46 12.19
N LYS A 118 -3.76 10.49 10.99
CA LYS A 118 -3.62 11.55 9.98
C LYS A 118 -2.21 11.78 9.48
N LYS A 119 -1.21 11.60 10.31
CA LYS A 119 0.19 11.86 9.98
C LYS A 119 1.12 11.05 10.88
N HIS A 120 2.22 10.58 10.32
CA HIS A 120 3.32 9.97 11.09
C HIS A 120 4.63 10.54 10.55
N LYS A 121 5.40 11.24 11.42
CA LYS A 121 6.59 11.97 10.99
C LYS A 121 6.22 12.88 9.80
N ARG A 122 6.93 12.79 8.68
CA ARG A 122 6.61 13.58 7.48
C ARG A 122 5.50 12.98 6.62
N THR A 123 5.09 11.75 6.89
CA THR A 123 4.15 10.99 6.07
C THR A 123 2.70 11.38 6.37
N GLN A 124 1.95 11.80 5.35
CA GLN A 124 0.51 11.99 5.47
C GLN A 124 -0.21 10.66 5.26
N ILE A 125 -1.20 10.38 6.11
CA ILE A 125 -1.98 9.13 6.04
C ILE A 125 -3.34 9.49 5.44
N ILE A 126 -3.62 8.96 4.24
CA ILE A 126 -4.78 9.34 3.46
C ILE A 126 -5.49 8.14 2.85
N THR A 127 -6.71 8.35 2.37
CA THR A 127 -7.50 7.33 1.72
C THR A 127 -7.06 7.11 0.27
N ALA A 128 -7.47 5.97 -0.31
CA ALA A 128 -7.23 5.68 -1.73
C ALA A 128 -7.87 6.76 -2.62
N ARG A 129 -9.07 7.20 -2.27
CA ARG A 129 -9.75 8.25 -3.03
C ARG A 129 -8.94 9.55 -3.04
N GLU A 130 -8.51 10.01 -1.86
CA GLU A 130 -7.72 11.23 -1.75
C GLU A 130 -6.44 11.15 -2.54
N PHE A 131 -5.75 10.02 -2.45
CA PHE A 131 -4.50 9.82 -3.17
C PHE A 131 -4.71 9.77 -4.69
N ALA A 132 -5.71 9.01 -5.14
CA ALA A 132 -6.04 8.91 -6.55
C ALA A 132 -6.39 10.27 -7.15
N GLU A 133 -7.17 11.07 -6.44
CA GLU A 133 -7.53 12.43 -6.88
C GLU A 133 -6.29 13.32 -7.01
N ARG A 134 -5.35 13.20 -6.09
CA ARG A 134 -4.10 13.99 -6.14
C ARG A 134 -3.20 13.62 -7.29
N ILE A 135 -3.11 12.31 -7.62
CA ILE A 135 -2.24 11.83 -8.70
C ILE A 135 -2.91 11.99 -10.05
N VAL A 136 -4.13 11.48 -10.22
CA VAL A 136 -4.83 11.45 -11.50
C VAL A 136 -5.30 12.85 -11.87
N GLY A 137 -5.78 13.62 -10.91
CA GLY A 137 -6.25 14.98 -11.15
C GLY A 137 -5.19 15.94 -11.66
N ARG A 138 -3.92 15.71 -11.36
CA ARG A 138 -2.81 16.57 -11.78
C ARG A 138 -2.44 16.47 -13.25
N ASN A 139 -2.94 15.44 -13.95
CA ASN A 139 -2.55 15.15 -15.32
C ASN A 139 -3.65 15.42 -16.33
N ARG A 140 -4.61 16.20 -15.94
CA ARG A 140 -5.65 16.65 -16.84
C ARG A 140 -5.26 17.94 -17.57
#